data_83851b04f67546fe5731565c248a1a03
#
_entry.id   83851b04f67546fe5731565c248a1a03
#
_cell.length_a   1.000
_cell.length_b   1.000
_cell.length_c   1.000
_cell.angle_alpha   90.00
_cell.angle_beta   90.00
_cell.angle_gamma   90.00
#
_symmetry.space_group_name_H-M   'P 1'
#
loop_
_entity.id
_entity.type
_entity.pdbx_description
1 polymer ?
#
loop_
_entity_poly.entity_id
_entity_poly.type
_entity_poly.pdbx_seq_one_letter_code
_entity_poly.pdbx_strand_id
1 'polypeptide(L)'
;MTVRIRMKKMGRHRRPFFRLCAIDSRCPRDGKVIEELGYYDPLVRDTDARAILKGERIAYWISVGAQPSEKATALIKKYGLNGTHAEAQKAALEKIKTHRPTAPAIYIPPPKPPEPEPTPEAAPAEGVVAEAPAADAPAAEGAAT
;
A
#
# COMPACT_ATOMS: atom_id res chain seq x y z
N MET A 1 27.44 -6.35 15.10
CA MET A 1 26.49 -6.55 13.96
C MET A 1 26.85 -5.60 12.86
N THR A 2 27.04 -6.09 11.64
CA THR A 2 27.40 -5.22 10.50
C THR A 2 26.13 -4.87 9.74
N VAL A 3 25.77 -3.58 9.72
CA VAL A 3 24.60 -3.08 8.97
C VAL A 3 25.02 -2.70 7.55
N ARG A 4 24.20 -3.05 6.57
CA ARG A 4 24.39 -2.64 5.17
C ARG A 4 23.23 -1.79 4.68
N ILE A 5 23.55 -0.70 3.98
CA ILE A 5 22.56 0.12 3.31
C ILE A 5 22.45 -0.38 1.86
N ARG A 6 21.29 -0.93 1.50
CA ARG A 6 21.07 -1.48 0.16
C ARG A 6 19.65 -1.24 -0.33
N MET A 7 19.46 -1.38 -1.63
CA MET A 7 18.16 -1.24 -2.26
C MET A 7 17.42 -2.57 -2.28
N LYS A 8 16.25 -2.61 -1.66
CA LYS A 8 15.28 -3.69 -1.73
C LYS A 8 14.39 -3.47 -2.95
N LYS A 9 14.25 -4.48 -3.80
CA LYS A 9 13.36 -4.41 -4.96
C LYS A 9 11.92 -4.63 -4.49
N MET A 10 11.06 -3.72 -4.86
CA MET A 10 9.63 -3.75 -4.60
C MET A 10 8.90 -3.44 -5.91
N GLY A 11 7.58 -3.37 -5.86
CA GLY A 11 6.79 -3.12 -7.05
C GLY A 11 6.27 -4.40 -7.68
N ARG A 12 5.64 -4.29 -8.83
CA ARG A 12 5.01 -5.39 -9.55
C ARG A 12 5.71 -5.66 -10.88
N HIS A 13 5.26 -6.68 -11.58
CA HIS A 13 5.77 -7.03 -12.89
C HIS A 13 5.79 -5.80 -13.82
N ARG A 14 6.89 -5.58 -14.53
CA ARG A 14 7.16 -4.44 -15.43
C ARG A 14 7.16 -3.05 -14.79
N ARG A 15 6.93 -2.91 -13.46
CA ARG A 15 7.04 -1.64 -12.73
C ARG A 15 7.97 -1.80 -11.54
N PRO A 16 9.30 -1.75 -11.76
CA PRO A 16 10.27 -1.84 -10.67
C PRO A 16 10.21 -0.58 -9.80
N PHE A 17 10.26 -0.79 -8.50
CA PHE A 17 10.35 0.24 -7.49
C PHE A 17 11.38 -0.22 -6.45
N PHE A 18 12.21 0.67 -5.99
CA PHE A 18 13.29 0.31 -5.06
C PHE A 18 13.16 1.13 -3.78
N ARG A 19 13.35 0.48 -2.65
CA ARG A 19 13.40 1.12 -1.35
C ARG A 19 14.81 1.02 -0.80
N LEU A 20 15.38 2.15 -0.37
CA LEU A 20 16.67 2.19 0.31
C LEU A 20 16.47 1.87 1.78
N CYS A 21 17.14 0.84 2.28
CA CYS A 21 16.95 0.31 3.62
C CYS A 21 18.29 0.01 4.30
N ALA A 22 18.32 0.19 5.62
CA ALA A 22 19.34 -0.38 6.49
C ALA A 22 18.92 -1.81 6.85
N ILE A 23 19.77 -2.78 6.57
CA ILE A 23 19.51 -4.21 6.74
C ILE A 23 20.77 -4.86 7.34
N ASP A 24 20.62 -5.88 8.18
CA ASP A 24 21.74 -6.69 8.64
C ASP A 24 22.46 -7.35 7.44
N SER A 25 23.78 -7.37 7.46
CA SER A 25 24.59 -7.96 6.38
C SER A 25 24.31 -9.44 6.16
N ARG A 26 23.93 -10.17 7.20
CA ARG A 26 23.61 -11.60 7.17
C ARG A 26 22.23 -11.89 6.57
N CYS A 27 21.32 -10.93 6.61
CA CYS A 27 19.99 -11.10 6.02
C CYS A 27 20.03 -11.07 4.50
N PRO A 28 19.15 -11.82 3.80
CA PRO A 28 19.00 -11.71 2.36
C PRO A 28 18.57 -10.28 1.96
N ARG A 29 18.79 -9.91 0.69
CA ARG A 29 18.48 -8.56 0.18
C ARG A 29 17.04 -8.11 0.45
N ASP A 30 16.10 -9.02 0.35
CA ASP A 30 14.68 -8.75 0.51
C ASP A 30 14.13 -9.16 1.90
N GLY A 31 15.04 -9.41 2.85
CA GLY A 31 14.74 -9.83 4.21
C GLY A 31 14.22 -8.73 5.12
N LYS A 32 14.33 -8.96 6.44
CA LYS A 32 13.88 -8.03 7.49
C LYS A 32 14.65 -6.71 7.41
N VAL A 33 13.94 -5.61 7.32
CA VAL A 33 14.47 -4.25 7.29
C VAL A 33 14.53 -3.71 8.71
N ILE A 34 15.64 -3.07 9.09
CA ILE A 34 15.80 -2.37 10.36
C ILE A 34 15.14 -0.99 10.25
N GLU A 35 15.50 -0.22 9.22
CA GLU A 35 14.95 1.11 8.97
C GLU A 35 14.87 1.42 7.48
N GLU A 36 13.83 2.17 7.09
CA GLU A 36 13.64 2.66 5.73
C GLU A 36 14.21 4.07 5.58
N LEU A 37 15.20 4.20 4.71
CA LEU A 37 15.98 5.42 4.49
C LEU A 37 15.52 6.24 3.30
N GLY A 38 14.64 5.68 2.46
CA GLY A 38 14.10 6.36 1.30
C GLY A 38 13.67 5.40 0.20
N TYR A 39 13.36 5.97 -0.96
CA TYR A 39 12.96 5.19 -2.13
C TYR A 39 13.51 5.75 -3.43
N TYR A 40 13.54 4.90 -4.44
CA TYR A 40 13.96 5.21 -5.79
C TYR A 40 12.98 4.62 -6.80
N ASP A 41 12.35 5.49 -7.59
CA ASP A 41 11.45 5.09 -8.68
C ASP A 41 12.11 5.41 -10.04
N PRO A 42 12.54 4.42 -10.81
CA PRO A 42 13.17 4.64 -12.09
C PRO A 42 12.22 5.13 -13.19
N LEU A 43 10.89 4.99 -12.99
CA LEU A 43 9.89 5.33 -14.01
C LEU A 43 9.45 6.80 -13.97
N VAL A 44 9.87 7.54 -12.97
CA VAL A 44 9.64 8.99 -12.93
C VAL A 44 10.39 9.64 -14.08
N ARG A 45 9.71 10.55 -14.80
CA ARG A 45 10.23 11.22 -16.00
C ARG A 45 11.49 12.02 -15.68
N ASP A 46 11.43 12.83 -14.63
CA ASP A 46 12.55 13.67 -14.19
C ASP A 46 13.56 12.85 -13.40
N THR A 47 14.83 12.85 -13.87
CA THR A 47 15.91 12.07 -13.26
C THR A 47 16.15 12.42 -11.80
N ASP A 48 16.10 13.70 -11.46
CA ASP A 48 16.39 14.18 -10.11
C ASP A 48 15.24 13.96 -9.13
N ALA A 49 14.02 13.77 -9.63
CA ALA A 49 12.87 13.44 -8.79
C ALA A 49 12.71 11.93 -8.52
N ARG A 50 13.53 11.07 -9.13
CA ARG A 50 13.44 9.61 -8.97
C ARG A 50 13.79 9.11 -7.57
N ALA A 51 14.66 9.82 -6.85
CA ALA A 51 15.16 9.40 -5.55
C ALA A 51 14.69 10.37 -4.46
N ILE A 52 14.04 9.86 -3.44
CA ILE A 52 13.74 10.62 -2.22
C ILE A 52 14.40 9.93 -1.05
N LEU A 53 15.37 10.60 -0.44
CA LEU A 53 16.21 10.04 0.61
C LEU A 53 16.08 10.84 1.90
N LYS A 54 16.11 10.16 3.03
CA LYS A 54 16.20 10.75 4.38
C LYS A 54 17.68 10.98 4.73
N GLY A 55 18.24 12.10 4.29
CA GLY A 55 19.67 12.39 4.41
C GLY A 55 20.21 12.28 5.84
N GLU A 56 19.49 12.81 6.82
CA GLU A 56 19.88 12.77 8.24
C GLU A 56 20.02 11.34 8.77
N ARG A 57 19.04 10.49 8.47
CA ARG A 57 19.07 9.10 8.91
C ARG A 57 20.17 8.28 8.24
N ILE A 58 20.46 8.60 6.98
CA ILE A 58 21.56 7.97 6.24
C ILE A 58 22.90 8.37 6.86
N ALA A 59 23.09 9.66 7.19
CA ALA A 59 24.31 10.15 7.84
C ALA A 59 24.51 9.48 9.22
N TYR A 60 23.45 9.34 9.99
CA TYR A 60 23.47 8.61 11.25
C TYR A 60 23.95 7.16 11.07
N TRP A 61 23.37 6.41 10.13
CA TRP A 61 23.77 5.02 9.92
C TRP A 61 25.22 4.89 9.43
N ILE A 62 25.67 5.81 8.61
CA ILE A 62 27.08 5.84 8.17
C ILE A 62 28.01 6.12 9.36
N SER A 63 27.66 7.05 10.27
CA SER A 63 28.46 7.34 11.47
C SER A 63 28.52 6.15 12.44
N VAL A 64 27.47 5.33 12.51
CA VAL A 64 27.44 4.07 13.29
C VAL A 64 28.23 2.94 12.61
N GLY A 65 28.69 3.15 11.36
CA GLY A 65 29.52 2.18 10.62
C GLY A 65 28.76 1.31 9.62
N ALA A 66 27.56 1.71 9.22
CA ALA A 66 26.84 1.00 8.16
C ALA A 66 27.53 1.18 6.81
N GLN A 67 27.67 0.08 6.06
CA GLN A 67 28.33 0.07 4.75
C GLN A 67 27.29 0.19 3.64
N PRO A 68 27.28 1.28 2.85
CA PRO A 68 26.40 1.40 1.70
C PRO A 68 26.89 0.54 0.53
N SER A 69 25.98 -0.05 -0.24
CA SER A 69 26.30 -0.71 -1.51
C SER A 69 26.70 0.32 -2.56
N GLU A 70 27.43 -0.07 -3.61
CA GLU A 70 27.88 0.83 -4.68
C GLU A 70 26.78 1.71 -5.25
N LYS A 71 25.63 1.12 -5.57
CA LYS A 71 24.47 1.85 -6.10
C LYS A 71 23.85 2.79 -5.06
N ALA A 72 23.82 2.38 -3.79
CA ALA A 72 23.35 3.24 -2.70
C ALA A 72 24.31 4.43 -2.49
N THR A 73 25.62 4.20 -2.55
CA THR A 73 26.64 5.25 -2.47
C THR A 73 26.44 6.31 -3.56
N ALA A 74 26.19 5.88 -4.79
CA ALA A 74 25.96 6.80 -5.91
C ALA A 74 24.73 7.69 -5.67
N LEU A 75 23.64 7.12 -5.13
CA LEU A 75 22.43 7.88 -4.79
C LEU A 75 22.67 8.82 -3.60
N ILE A 76 23.37 8.36 -2.58
CA ILE A 76 23.69 9.16 -1.39
C ILE A 76 24.58 10.36 -1.76
N LYS A 77 25.57 10.19 -2.64
CA LYS A 77 26.42 11.29 -3.12
C LYS A 77 25.61 12.33 -3.92
N LYS A 78 24.58 11.92 -4.65
CA LYS A 78 23.75 12.85 -5.43
C LYS A 78 22.67 13.53 -4.60
N TYR A 79 21.95 12.78 -3.77
CA TYR A 79 20.72 13.20 -3.12
C TYR A 79 20.74 13.09 -1.58
N GLY A 80 21.89 12.83 -0.99
CA GLY A 80 22.08 12.84 0.46
C GLY A 80 22.07 14.24 1.06
N LEU A 81 22.40 14.36 2.35
CA LEU A 81 22.37 15.62 3.09
C LEU A 81 23.22 16.71 2.39
N ASN A 82 24.42 16.36 1.92
CA ASN A 82 25.33 17.24 1.17
C ASN A 82 25.40 16.83 -0.29
N GLY A 83 24.26 16.42 -0.88
CA GLY A 83 24.23 15.90 -2.24
C GLY A 83 24.44 17.00 -3.28
N THR A 84 25.15 16.67 -4.37
CA THR A 84 25.44 17.59 -5.48
C THR A 84 24.20 18.05 -6.25
N HIS A 85 23.10 17.28 -6.18
CA HIS A 85 21.85 17.53 -6.91
C HIS A 85 20.67 17.93 -6.00
N ALA A 86 20.91 18.42 -4.78
CA ALA A 86 19.85 18.75 -3.83
C ALA A 86 18.90 19.88 -4.33
N GLU A 87 19.46 20.89 -5.00
CA GLU A 87 18.67 22.00 -5.57
C GLU A 87 17.87 21.57 -6.80
N ALA A 88 18.52 20.82 -7.71
CA ALA A 88 17.85 20.23 -8.87
C ALA A 88 16.70 19.30 -8.47
N GLN A 89 16.87 18.53 -7.40
CA GLN A 89 15.86 17.66 -6.83
C GLN A 89 14.65 18.45 -6.33
N LYS A 90 14.86 19.53 -5.58
CA LYS A 90 13.78 20.40 -5.10
C LYS A 90 12.97 20.97 -6.26
N ALA A 91 13.65 21.52 -7.26
CA ALA A 91 13.01 22.07 -8.46
C ALA A 91 12.22 21.00 -9.24
N ALA A 92 12.76 19.78 -9.38
CA ALA A 92 12.08 18.68 -10.05
C ALA A 92 10.84 18.20 -9.27
N LEU A 93 10.91 18.13 -7.94
CA LEU A 93 9.77 17.78 -7.09
C LEU A 93 8.67 18.83 -7.14
N GLU A 94 9.00 20.11 -7.20
CA GLU A 94 8.04 21.20 -7.37
C GLU A 94 7.31 21.10 -8.73
N LYS A 95 8.02 20.83 -9.81
CA LYS A 95 7.42 20.59 -11.12
C LYS A 95 6.43 19.44 -11.11
N ILE A 96 6.75 18.34 -10.42
CA ILE A 96 5.86 17.19 -10.31
C ILE A 96 4.62 17.52 -9.48
N LYS A 97 4.76 18.30 -8.40
CA LYS A 97 3.62 18.76 -7.59
C LYS A 97 2.67 19.63 -8.41
N THR A 98 3.21 20.54 -9.20
CA THR A 98 2.43 21.44 -10.07
C THR A 98 1.74 20.67 -11.21
N HIS A 99 2.38 19.61 -11.72
CA HIS A 99 1.86 18.82 -12.85
C HIS A 99 1.02 17.62 -12.44
N ARG A 100 0.80 17.41 -11.13
CA ARG A 100 -0.06 16.34 -10.66
C ARG A 100 -1.50 16.64 -11.05
N PRO A 101 -2.11 15.89 -11.99
CA PRO A 101 -3.51 16.10 -12.31
C PRO A 101 -4.32 15.91 -11.03
N THR A 102 -5.07 16.92 -10.67
CA THR A 102 -6.06 16.81 -9.59
C THR A 102 -6.95 15.64 -9.94
N ALA A 103 -6.99 14.63 -9.07
CA ALA A 103 -7.88 13.50 -9.29
C ALA A 103 -9.29 14.06 -9.56
N PRO A 104 -9.97 13.59 -10.62
CA PRO A 104 -11.34 14.03 -10.86
C PRO A 104 -12.14 13.83 -9.57
N ALA A 105 -12.87 14.85 -9.16
CA ALA A 105 -13.75 14.76 -8.00
C ALA A 105 -14.56 13.47 -8.13
N ILE A 106 -14.49 12.61 -7.12
CA ILE A 106 -15.28 11.39 -7.08
C ILE A 106 -16.73 11.86 -7.17
N TYR A 107 -17.39 11.62 -8.32
CA TYR A 107 -18.81 11.84 -8.44
C TYR A 107 -19.49 10.86 -7.49
N ILE A 108 -19.95 11.35 -6.36
CA ILE A 108 -20.84 10.63 -5.46
C ILE A 108 -22.23 10.90 -6.03
N PRO A 109 -22.90 9.92 -6.65
CA PRO A 109 -24.26 10.12 -7.10
C PRO A 109 -25.11 10.51 -5.89
N PRO A 110 -26.04 11.46 -6.05
CA PRO A 110 -26.95 11.82 -4.96
C PRO A 110 -27.66 10.56 -4.45
N PRO A 111 -27.90 10.45 -3.14
CA PRO A 111 -28.61 9.30 -2.59
C PRO A 111 -29.95 9.16 -3.34
N LYS A 112 -30.18 7.94 -3.83
CA LYS A 112 -31.43 7.58 -4.50
C LYS A 112 -32.60 8.00 -3.58
N PRO A 113 -33.61 8.72 -4.07
CA PRO A 113 -34.77 9.03 -3.24
C PRO A 113 -35.32 7.73 -2.64
N PRO A 114 -35.79 7.75 -1.40
CA PRO A 114 -36.35 6.55 -0.81
C PRO A 114 -37.47 6.05 -1.71
N GLU A 115 -37.35 4.81 -2.13
CA GLU A 115 -38.38 4.09 -2.88
C GLU A 115 -39.64 4.10 -2.01
N PRO A 116 -40.83 4.52 -2.52
CA PRO A 116 -42.03 4.53 -1.70
C PRO A 116 -42.29 3.10 -1.22
N GLU A 117 -42.35 2.95 0.10
CA GLU A 117 -42.72 1.68 0.73
C GLU A 117 -44.09 1.23 0.17
N PRO A 118 -44.24 -0.05 -0.20
CA PRO A 118 -45.52 -0.54 -0.65
C PRO A 118 -46.52 -0.42 0.49
N THR A 119 -47.51 0.44 0.31
CA THR A 119 -48.66 0.56 1.16
C THR A 119 -49.30 -0.82 1.33
N PRO A 120 -49.53 -1.29 2.55
CA PRO A 120 -50.26 -2.53 2.76
C PRO A 120 -51.73 -2.31 2.35
N GLU A 121 -52.07 -2.79 1.17
CA GLU A 121 -53.48 -2.83 0.73
C GLU A 121 -54.21 -3.88 1.54
N ALA A 122 -55.29 -3.38 2.13
CA ALA A 122 -56.21 -4.04 3.03
C ALA A 122 -56.68 -5.42 2.53
N ALA A 123 -56.71 -6.35 3.45
CA ALA A 123 -57.41 -7.62 3.35
C ALA A 123 -58.91 -7.42 3.17
N PRO A 124 -59.60 -8.32 2.49
CA PRO A 124 -60.89 -8.76 2.99
C PRO A 124 -60.86 -10.20 3.47
N ALA A 125 -61.53 -10.36 4.58
CA ALA A 125 -61.84 -11.58 5.26
C ALA A 125 -62.81 -12.50 4.49
N GLU A 126 -62.81 -13.72 4.95
CA GLU A 126 -63.77 -14.84 4.83
C GLU A 126 -63.21 -16.05 4.10
N GLY A 127 -63.17 -17.20 4.61
CA GLY A 127 -63.97 -18.00 5.49
C GLY A 127 -63.39 -19.37 5.71
N VAL A 128 -63.37 -19.76 6.87
CA VAL A 128 -63.89 -21.00 7.48
C VAL A 128 -63.47 -22.38 6.92
N VAL A 129 -63.11 -23.19 7.90
CA VAL A 129 -63.27 -24.65 8.13
C VAL A 129 -62.00 -25.51 7.96
N ALA A 130 -61.47 -25.85 9.11
CA ALA A 130 -61.34 -27.18 9.72
C ALA A 130 -60.59 -28.24 8.89
N GLU A 131 -59.56 -28.76 9.43
CA GLU A 131 -59.44 -30.09 10.02
C GLU A 131 -58.00 -30.49 10.21
N ALA A 132 -57.61 -30.75 11.43
CA ALA A 132 -56.49 -31.59 11.80
C ALA A 132 -57.00 -33.07 11.76
N PRO A 133 -56.20 -34.10 11.88
CA PRO A 133 -54.98 -34.23 12.66
C PRO A 133 -53.89 -35.25 12.14
N ALA A 134 -52.85 -35.30 12.93
CA ALA A 134 -52.08 -36.50 13.31
C ALA A 134 -50.86 -36.91 12.48
N ALA A 135 -49.77 -36.78 13.18
CA ALA A 135 -48.84 -37.84 13.62
C ALA A 135 -47.99 -38.50 12.56
N ASP A 136 -46.74 -38.45 12.65
CA ASP A 136 -45.89 -39.46 13.31
C ASP A 136 -44.40 -39.12 13.09
N ALA A 137 -43.63 -39.08 14.13
CA ALA A 137 -42.20 -39.33 14.12
C ALA A 137 -42.05 -40.86 14.24
N PRO A 138 -40.92 -41.49 13.98
CA PRO A 138 -39.64 -41.18 14.57
C PRO A 138 -38.36 -41.58 13.78
N ALA A 139 -37.30 -40.98 14.26
CA ALA A 139 -36.03 -41.60 14.69
C ALA A 139 -35.13 -42.48 13.80
N ALA A 140 -33.87 -42.24 14.08
CA ALA A 140 -32.73 -43.11 14.19
C ALA A 140 -31.84 -43.29 12.95
N GLU A 141 -30.62 -42.83 13.08
CA GLU A 141 -29.42 -43.50 13.64
C GLU A 141 -28.49 -44.14 12.60
N GLY A 142 -27.26 -43.97 12.83
CA GLY A 142 -26.18 -44.81 12.29
C GLY A 142 -25.19 -44.05 11.45
N ALA A 143 -24.14 -43.49 12.01
CA ALA A 143 -22.89 -44.07 12.47
C ALA A 143 -22.00 -44.65 11.36
N ALA A 144 -20.80 -44.09 11.39
CA ALA A 144 -19.50 -44.70 11.11
C ALA A 144 -19.19 -45.29 9.71
N THR A 145 -18.23 -44.74 9.05
CA THR A 145 -16.84 -45.22 9.10
C THR A 145 -15.96 -44.15 8.45
#